data_9d1fc52e46a655ceefa0b39c17626127
#
_entry.id   9d1fc52e46a655ceefa0b39c17626127
#
_cell.length_a   1.000
_cell.length_b   1.000
_cell.length_c   1.000
_cell.angle_alpha   90.00
_cell.angle_beta   90.00
_cell.angle_gamma   90.00
#
_symmetry.space_group_name_H-M   'P 1'
#
loop_
_entity.id
_entity.type
_entity.pdbx_description
1 polymer ?
#
loop_
_entity_poly.entity_id
_entity_poly.type
_entity_poly.pdbx_seq_one_letter_code
_entity_poly.pdbx_strand_id
1 'polypeptide(L)'
;METLSLLIADASEEFRTALSDALQSSFRIHRCQTGKETLELLRSQTPDILVLDLMLPELDGISLLQYALDEGICPRTLATTRLLNDYVVESVTNLGVAYLMVKPCDIQATIRRIHDLSKHRQIRPMSSGPDPRTHVSNLLITLGISTKLRGYNNLREAILQMAKKPNQSITKELYPSVARISGNSASQVERSIRSAISSAWKSRDDAVWSQFFQPSANGRLTRPTNAVFISRLADRLTLDQLQIPLP
;
A
#
# COMPACT_ATOMS: atom_id res chain seq x y z
N MET A 1 -19.39 9.25 -24.11
CA MET A 1 -18.38 8.83 -23.10
C MET A 1 -17.98 10.08 -22.35
N GLU A 2 -18.05 10.08 -21.04
CA GLU A 2 -17.58 11.23 -20.25
C GLU A 2 -16.07 11.39 -20.43
N THR A 3 -15.64 12.61 -20.76
CA THR A 3 -14.21 12.95 -20.86
C THR A 3 -13.62 12.99 -19.46
N LEU A 4 -12.59 12.17 -19.19
CA LEU A 4 -11.92 12.15 -17.90
C LEU A 4 -11.27 13.51 -17.57
N SER A 5 -11.27 13.87 -16.29
CA SER A 5 -10.65 15.09 -15.78
C SER A 5 -9.23 14.82 -15.29
N LEU A 6 -8.29 15.68 -15.67
CA LEU A 6 -6.87 15.62 -15.34
C LEU A 6 -6.45 16.91 -14.64
N LEU A 7 -5.90 16.81 -13.43
CA LEU A 7 -5.25 17.92 -12.74
C LEU A 7 -3.73 17.78 -12.85
N ILE A 8 -3.06 18.83 -13.34
CA ILE A 8 -1.60 18.89 -13.46
C ILE A 8 -1.07 19.92 -12.47
N ALA A 9 -0.41 19.44 -11.43
CA ALA A 9 0.16 20.21 -10.32
C ALA A 9 1.68 20.15 -10.39
N ASP A 10 2.32 21.16 -10.89
CA ASP A 10 3.78 21.26 -11.04
C ASP A 10 4.21 22.74 -10.96
N ALA A 11 5.35 23.03 -10.34
CA ALA A 11 5.87 24.40 -10.28
C ALA A 11 6.37 24.91 -11.65
N SER A 12 6.81 23.99 -12.56
CA SER A 12 7.28 24.35 -13.90
C SER A 12 6.11 24.64 -14.85
N GLU A 13 6.00 25.88 -15.30
CA GLU A 13 5.01 26.27 -16.30
C GLU A 13 5.23 25.57 -17.64
N GLU A 14 6.48 25.40 -18.04
CA GLU A 14 6.85 24.70 -19.27
C GLU A 14 6.33 23.25 -19.26
N PHE A 15 6.52 22.53 -18.15
CA PHE A 15 6.07 21.16 -18.00
C PHE A 15 4.53 21.07 -18.01
N ARG A 16 3.84 21.98 -17.29
CA ARG A 16 2.37 22.05 -17.28
C ARG A 16 1.80 22.32 -18.67
N THR A 17 2.41 23.25 -19.40
CA THR A 17 1.96 23.64 -20.74
C THR A 17 2.19 22.49 -21.73
N ALA A 18 3.38 21.89 -21.74
CA ALA A 18 3.70 20.78 -22.64
C ALA A 18 2.75 19.57 -22.47
N LEU A 19 2.42 19.21 -21.22
CA LEU A 19 1.46 18.14 -20.95
C LEU A 19 0.03 18.55 -21.32
N SER A 20 -0.37 19.77 -21.00
CA SER A 20 -1.70 20.28 -21.31
C SER A 20 -1.96 20.28 -22.82
N ASP A 21 -1.03 20.82 -23.61
CA ASP A 21 -1.18 20.91 -25.06
C ASP A 21 -1.27 19.53 -25.71
N ALA A 22 -0.50 18.58 -25.21
CA ALA A 22 -0.52 17.21 -25.73
C ALA A 22 -1.77 16.40 -25.34
N LEU A 23 -2.44 16.74 -24.22
CA LEU A 23 -3.52 15.94 -23.65
C LEU A 23 -4.91 16.58 -23.73
N GLN A 24 -5.02 17.88 -24.14
CA GLN A 24 -6.29 18.61 -24.18
C GLN A 24 -7.37 17.99 -25.08
N SER A 25 -6.99 17.21 -26.09
CA SER A 25 -7.93 16.48 -26.94
C SER A 25 -8.55 15.25 -26.27
N SER A 26 -7.94 14.74 -25.20
CA SER A 26 -8.30 13.48 -24.54
C SER A 26 -8.85 13.67 -23.13
N PHE A 27 -8.53 14.79 -22.47
CA PHE A 27 -8.87 15.06 -21.07
C PHE A 27 -9.39 16.49 -20.90
N ARG A 28 -10.27 16.67 -19.90
CA ARG A 28 -10.58 18.01 -19.36
C ARG A 28 -9.48 18.37 -18.36
N ILE A 29 -8.65 19.37 -18.68
CA ILE A 29 -7.42 19.67 -17.94
C ILE A 29 -7.60 20.89 -17.04
N HIS A 30 -7.17 20.73 -15.78
CA HIS A 30 -6.92 21.81 -14.82
C HIS A 30 -5.41 21.87 -14.54
N ARG A 31 -4.88 23.07 -14.30
CA ARG A 31 -3.46 23.31 -14.02
C ARG A 31 -3.31 24.16 -12.78
N CYS A 32 -2.33 23.86 -11.96
CA CYS A 32 -1.96 24.65 -10.79
C CYS A 32 -0.46 24.56 -10.52
N GLN A 33 0.05 25.50 -9.74
CA GLN A 33 1.49 25.64 -9.51
C GLN A 33 1.89 25.49 -8.04
N THR A 34 0.94 25.53 -7.10
CA THR A 34 1.20 25.41 -5.66
C THR A 34 0.40 24.27 -5.05
N GLY A 35 0.89 23.74 -3.93
CA GLY A 35 0.19 22.66 -3.24
C GLY A 35 -1.13 23.10 -2.63
N LYS A 36 -1.26 24.35 -2.16
CA LYS A 36 -2.54 24.85 -1.63
C LYS A 36 -3.60 24.95 -2.71
N GLU A 37 -3.27 25.56 -3.87
CA GLU A 37 -4.15 25.62 -5.02
C GLU A 37 -4.56 24.22 -5.48
N THR A 38 -3.62 23.28 -5.49
CA THR A 38 -3.89 21.88 -5.82
C THR A 38 -4.93 21.26 -4.90
N LEU A 39 -4.80 21.46 -3.57
CA LEU A 39 -5.74 20.91 -2.60
C LEU A 39 -7.15 21.50 -2.75
N GLU A 40 -7.27 22.80 -3.04
CA GLU A 40 -8.54 23.46 -3.32
C GLU A 40 -9.20 22.90 -4.59
N LEU A 41 -8.40 22.68 -5.66
CA LEU A 41 -8.90 22.07 -6.89
C LEU A 41 -9.29 20.60 -6.70
N LEU A 42 -8.58 19.84 -5.89
CA LEU A 42 -8.97 18.47 -5.55
C LEU A 42 -10.34 18.42 -4.85
N ARG A 43 -10.61 19.35 -3.93
CA ARG A 43 -11.89 19.48 -3.21
C ARG A 43 -13.03 19.89 -4.14
N SER A 44 -12.81 20.85 -5.00
CA SER A 44 -13.85 21.47 -5.84
C SER A 44 -14.12 20.70 -7.13
N GLN A 45 -13.11 20.11 -7.76
CA GLN A 45 -13.20 19.50 -9.09
C GLN A 45 -13.18 17.97 -9.09
N THR A 46 -12.75 17.35 -8.00
CA THR A 46 -12.64 15.88 -7.85
C THR A 46 -12.09 15.18 -9.11
N PRO A 47 -10.84 15.50 -9.53
CA PRO A 47 -10.31 15.00 -10.79
C PRO A 47 -10.12 13.50 -10.78
N ASP A 48 -10.26 12.84 -11.95
CA ASP A 48 -10.03 11.40 -12.12
C ASP A 48 -8.56 11.03 -12.02
N ILE A 49 -7.68 11.92 -12.51
CA ILE A 49 -6.23 11.72 -12.55
C ILE A 49 -5.53 12.97 -12.02
N LEU A 50 -4.48 12.76 -11.22
CA LEU A 50 -3.60 13.81 -10.72
C LEU A 50 -2.16 13.52 -11.19
N VAL A 51 -1.54 14.50 -11.85
CA VAL A 51 -0.08 14.56 -12.03
C VAL A 51 0.45 15.53 -10.99
N LEU A 52 1.29 15.08 -10.09
CA LEU A 52 1.69 15.81 -8.89
C LEU A 52 3.22 15.89 -8.75
N ASP A 53 3.79 17.08 -8.77
CA ASP A 53 5.14 17.28 -8.26
C ASP A 53 5.14 17.20 -6.72
N LEU A 54 5.97 16.30 -6.15
CA LEU A 54 6.09 16.20 -4.70
C LEU A 54 6.78 17.42 -4.07
N MET A 55 7.47 18.24 -4.89
CA MET A 55 8.21 19.43 -4.42
C MET A 55 7.47 20.73 -4.78
N LEU A 56 6.15 20.76 -4.61
CA LEU A 56 5.37 21.97 -4.81
C LEU A 56 5.65 23.01 -3.74
N PRO A 57 5.61 24.31 -4.08
CA PRO A 57 5.67 25.39 -3.11
C PRO A 57 4.41 25.45 -2.24
N GLU A 58 4.53 26.06 -1.07
CA GLU A 58 3.52 26.30 -0.03
C GLU A 58 3.03 25.06 0.71
N LEU A 59 2.76 23.96 0.02
CA LEU A 59 2.38 22.67 0.56
C LEU A 59 3.01 21.58 -0.31
N ASP A 60 3.86 20.76 0.27
CA ASP A 60 4.50 19.67 -0.44
C ASP A 60 3.51 18.56 -0.83
N GLY A 61 3.85 17.80 -1.87
CA GLY A 61 2.94 16.81 -2.45
C GLY A 61 2.63 15.62 -1.53
N ILE A 62 3.52 15.25 -0.60
CA ILE A 62 3.26 14.17 0.36
C ILE A 62 2.21 14.63 1.38
N SER A 63 2.40 15.81 1.98
CA SER A 63 1.42 16.41 2.90
C SER A 63 0.07 16.66 2.23
N LEU A 64 0.10 17.12 0.97
CA LEU A 64 -1.11 17.33 0.17
C LEU A 64 -1.89 16.02 -0.02
N LEU A 65 -1.21 14.94 -0.41
CA LEU A 65 -1.84 13.62 -0.57
C LEU A 65 -2.41 13.08 0.74
N GLN A 66 -1.73 13.35 1.87
CA GLN A 66 -2.25 12.97 3.17
C GLN A 66 -3.54 13.70 3.50
N TYR A 67 -3.59 15.04 3.32
CA TYR A 67 -4.84 15.79 3.53
C TYR A 67 -5.96 15.36 2.61
N ALA A 68 -5.66 15.11 1.33
CA ALA A 68 -6.65 14.62 0.37
C ALA A 68 -7.20 13.24 0.79
N LEU A 69 -6.32 12.34 1.25
CA LEU A 69 -6.70 11.01 1.72
C LEU A 69 -7.58 11.08 2.98
N ASP A 70 -7.23 11.94 3.95
CA ASP A 70 -8.00 12.15 5.17
C ASP A 70 -9.42 12.70 4.88
N GLU A 71 -9.57 13.41 3.76
CA GLU A 71 -10.86 13.92 3.26
C GLU A 71 -11.57 12.93 2.31
N GLY A 72 -11.00 11.74 2.07
CA GLY A 72 -11.56 10.73 1.17
C GLY A 72 -11.40 11.05 -0.32
N ILE A 73 -10.51 11.98 -0.69
CA ILE A 73 -10.24 12.38 -2.07
C ILE A 73 -9.04 11.60 -2.59
N CYS A 74 -9.27 10.65 -3.49
CA CYS A 74 -8.25 9.71 -3.96
C CYS A 74 -8.19 9.64 -5.49
N PRO A 75 -7.66 10.67 -6.20
CA PRO A 75 -7.46 10.60 -7.63
C PRO A 75 -6.35 9.58 -7.98
N ARG A 76 -6.40 9.03 -9.19
CA ARG A 76 -5.29 8.21 -9.68
C ARG A 76 -4.05 9.08 -9.88
N THR A 77 -3.08 8.96 -9.00
CA THR A 77 -1.94 9.88 -8.94
C THR A 77 -0.71 9.33 -9.63
N LEU A 78 -0.15 10.12 -10.55
CA LEU A 78 1.21 10.01 -11.05
C LEU A 78 2.04 11.09 -10.34
N ALA A 79 2.93 10.68 -9.44
CA ALA A 79 3.82 11.61 -8.76
C ALA A 79 5.13 11.81 -9.53
N THR A 80 5.67 13.02 -9.47
CA THR A 80 7.01 13.36 -9.97
C THR A 80 7.84 13.93 -8.83
N THR A 81 9.16 13.66 -8.80
CA THR A 81 10.06 14.18 -7.77
C THR A 81 11.47 14.37 -8.31
N ARG A 82 12.22 15.31 -7.76
CA ARG A 82 13.69 15.44 -7.96
C ARG A 82 14.49 14.68 -6.91
N LEU A 83 13.86 14.35 -5.78
CA LEU A 83 14.48 13.66 -4.67
C LEU A 83 13.88 12.25 -4.57
N LEU A 84 14.73 11.23 -4.72
CA LEU A 84 14.35 9.84 -4.54
C LEU A 84 15.18 9.24 -3.40
N ASN A 85 14.49 8.85 -2.33
CA ASN A 85 15.05 8.11 -1.20
C ASN A 85 13.99 7.15 -0.64
N ASP A 86 14.37 6.29 0.30
CA ASP A 86 13.49 5.27 0.87
C ASP A 86 12.24 5.90 1.52
N TYR A 87 12.39 7.04 2.20
CA TYR A 87 11.26 7.76 2.81
C TYR A 87 10.23 8.22 1.78
N VAL A 88 10.66 8.81 0.66
CA VAL A 88 9.76 9.26 -0.41
C VAL A 88 9.05 8.06 -1.04
N VAL A 89 9.78 6.98 -1.35
CA VAL A 89 9.20 5.76 -1.93
C VAL A 89 8.18 5.13 -1.00
N GLU A 90 8.49 5.01 0.29
CA GLU A 90 7.59 4.47 1.30
C GLU A 90 6.34 5.36 1.47
N SER A 91 6.52 6.68 1.58
CA SER A 91 5.42 7.63 1.74
C SER A 91 4.44 7.58 0.57
N VAL A 92 4.93 7.67 -0.67
CA VAL A 92 4.03 7.65 -1.85
C VAL A 92 3.36 6.29 -2.05
N THR A 93 4.02 5.20 -1.64
CA THR A 93 3.44 3.85 -1.67
C THR A 93 2.29 3.74 -0.68
N ASN A 94 2.48 4.24 0.55
CA ASN A 94 1.46 4.24 1.60
C ASN A 94 0.26 5.14 1.26
N LEU A 95 0.51 6.23 0.52
CA LEU A 95 -0.51 7.17 0.05
C LEU A 95 -1.21 6.71 -1.26
N GLY A 96 -0.90 5.51 -1.75
CA GLY A 96 -1.59 4.94 -2.91
C GLY A 96 -1.25 5.60 -4.24
N VAL A 97 -0.08 6.23 -4.37
CA VAL A 97 0.40 6.78 -5.64
C VAL A 97 0.57 5.65 -6.66
N ALA A 98 -0.08 5.77 -7.80
CA ALA A 98 -0.10 4.71 -8.81
C ALA A 98 1.22 4.60 -9.58
N TYR A 99 1.94 5.70 -9.76
CA TYR A 99 3.23 5.72 -10.44
C TYR A 99 4.10 6.87 -9.96
N LEU A 100 5.39 6.63 -9.74
CA LEU A 100 6.39 7.63 -9.37
C LEU A 100 7.43 7.79 -10.49
N MET A 101 7.68 9.02 -10.94
CA MET A 101 8.72 9.36 -11.91
C MET A 101 9.76 10.30 -11.29
N VAL A 102 11.02 10.07 -11.62
CA VAL A 102 12.12 10.96 -11.20
C VAL A 102 12.39 12.00 -12.27
N LYS A 103 12.42 13.27 -11.89
CA LYS A 103 12.76 14.38 -12.77
C LYS A 103 14.29 14.45 -13.07
N PRO A 104 14.70 14.81 -14.30
CA PRO A 104 13.85 15.28 -15.40
C PRO A 104 13.03 14.17 -16.03
N CYS A 105 11.72 14.39 -16.26
CA CYS A 105 10.82 13.43 -16.86
C CYS A 105 10.71 13.68 -18.37
N ASP A 106 10.78 12.61 -19.16
CA ASP A 106 10.42 12.67 -20.58
C ASP A 106 8.92 12.90 -20.75
N ILE A 107 8.53 13.92 -21.50
CA ILE A 107 7.13 14.30 -21.70
C ILE A 107 6.34 13.16 -22.35
N GLN A 108 6.89 12.49 -23.36
CA GLN A 108 6.21 11.39 -24.06
C GLN A 108 6.03 10.18 -23.15
N ALA A 109 7.00 9.88 -22.28
CA ALA A 109 6.87 8.85 -21.29
C ALA A 109 5.78 9.19 -20.26
N THR A 110 5.72 10.45 -19.82
CA THR A 110 4.68 10.93 -18.90
C THR A 110 3.28 10.81 -19.52
N ILE A 111 3.10 11.23 -20.77
CA ILE A 111 1.85 11.10 -21.52
C ILE A 111 1.42 9.64 -21.60
N ARG A 112 2.33 8.72 -21.94
CA ARG A 112 2.03 7.27 -21.98
C ARG A 112 1.53 6.77 -20.63
N ARG A 113 2.14 7.15 -19.50
CA ARG A 113 1.71 6.76 -18.16
C ARG A 113 0.34 7.32 -17.79
N ILE A 114 0.03 8.57 -18.17
CA ILE A 114 -1.29 9.17 -17.98
C ILE A 114 -2.34 8.36 -18.74
N HIS A 115 -2.08 8.00 -20.01
CA HIS A 115 -2.99 7.15 -20.77
C HIS A 115 -3.12 5.74 -20.19
N ASP A 116 -2.05 5.16 -19.65
CA ASP A 116 -2.14 3.86 -18.96
C ASP A 116 -3.05 3.97 -17.72
N LEU A 117 -2.89 5.02 -16.92
CA LEU A 117 -3.76 5.29 -15.76
C LEU A 117 -5.23 5.52 -16.19
N SER A 118 -5.49 6.13 -17.35
CA SER A 118 -6.84 6.38 -17.83
C SER A 118 -7.58 5.09 -18.24
N LYS A 119 -6.89 4.12 -18.79
CA LYS A 119 -7.45 2.83 -19.23
C LYS A 119 -7.85 1.91 -18.09
N HIS A 120 -7.14 1.99 -16.98
CA HIS A 120 -7.43 1.21 -15.78
C HIS A 120 -8.60 1.80 -14.98
N ARG A 121 -9.83 1.74 -15.54
CA ARG A 121 -11.07 2.24 -14.91
C ARG A 121 -11.44 1.53 -13.59
N GLN A 122 -10.65 0.56 -13.15
CA GLN A 122 -10.80 -0.21 -11.92
C GLN A 122 -9.47 -0.36 -11.15
N ILE A 123 -8.69 0.71 -11.03
CA ILE A 123 -8.03 0.88 -9.75
C ILE A 123 -9.08 1.65 -8.94
N ARG A 124 -9.93 0.92 -8.20
CA ARG A 124 -10.63 1.51 -7.05
C ARG A 124 -9.58 2.32 -6.31
N PRO A 125 -9.87 3.55 -5.86
CA PRO A 125 -9.07 4.12 -4.80
C PRO A 125 -9.02 2.99 -3.78
N MET A 126 -7.80 2.57 -3.42
CA MET A 126 -7.66 1.67 -2.30
C MET A 126 -8.28 2.43 -1.13
N SER A 127 -9.56 2.13 -0.87
CA SER A 127 -10.14 2.44 0.41
C SER A 127 -9.15 1.88 1.43
N SER A 128 -8.49 2.80 2.11
CA SER A 128 -7.75 2.57 3.33
C SER A 128 -6.77 1.39 3.33
N GLY A 129 -5.49 1.70 3.16
CA GLY A 129 -4.40 0.79 3.49
C GLY A 129 -3.75 0.09 2.29
N PRO A 130 -2.51 -0.35 2.42
CA PRO A 130 -1.82 -1.15 1.42
C PRO A 130 -2.64 -2.39 1.10
N ASP A 131 -2.63 -2.83 -0.18
CA ASP A 131 -3.24 -4.12 -0.56
C ASP A 131 -3.01 -5.15 0.54
N PRO A 132 -4.08 -5.81 1.05
CA PRO A 132 -3.95 -6.75 2.17
C PRO A 132 -2.80 -7.73 2.01
N ARG A 133 -2.51 -8.13 0.78
CA ARG A 133 -1.41 -9.03 0.44
C ARG A 133 -0.04 -8.36 0.62
N THR A 134 0.10 -7.12 0.21
CA THR A 134 1.30 -6.28 0.41
C THR A 134 1.46 -5.95 1.89
N HIS A 135 0.40 -5.58 2.59
CA HIS A 135 0.45 -5.30 4.02
C HIS A 135 0.92 -6.52 4.83
N VAL A 136 0.33 -7.70 4.60
CA VAL A 136 0.79 -8.94 5.25
C VAL A 136 2.24 -9.25 4.89
N SER A 137 2.66 -9.02 3.64
CA SER A 137 4.04 -9.21 3.24
C SER A 137 5.00 -8.34 4.04
N ASN A 138 4.69 -7.06 4.21
CA ASN A 138 5.48 -6.12 5.01
C ASN A 138 5.53 -6.55 6.48
N LEU A 139 4.41 -6.93 7.08
CA LEU A 139 4.36 -7.44 8.46
C LEU A 139 5.27 -8.68 8.65
N LEU A 140 5.23 -9.61 7.70
CA LEU A 140 6.06 -10.81 7.77
C LEU A 140 7.56 -10.51 7.65
N ILE A 141 7.93 -9.58 6.75
CA ILE A 141 9.32 -9.13 6.57
C ILE A 141 9.80 -8.40 7.83
N THR A 142 9.01 -7.50 8.39
CA THR A 142 9.31 -6.78 9.65
C THR A 142 9.55 -7.76 10.80
N LEU A 143 8.81 -8.86 10.88
CA LEU A 143 9.01 -9.94 11.86
C LEU A 143 10.15 -10.89 11.49
N GLY A 144 10.92 -10.62 10.43
CA GLY A 144 12.06 -11.43 10.02
C GLY A 144 11.72 -12.75 9.33
N ILE A 145 10.47 -12.92 8.84
CA ILE A 145 10.11 -14.12 8.07
C ILE A 145 10.70 -14.00 6.65
N SER A 146 11.66 -14.85 6.35
CA SER A 146 12.34 -14.83 5.04
C SER A 146 11.41 -15.24 3.90
N THR A 147 11.39 -14.41 2.84
CA THR A 147 10.61 -14.65 1.61
C THR A 147 11.08 -15.90 0.85
N LYS A 148 12.30 -16.37 1.09
CA LYS A 148 12.89 -17.59 0.47
C LYS A 148 12.31 -18.88 1.04
N LEU A 149 11.66 -18.84 2.20
CA LEU A 149 11.08 -20.01 2.85
C LEU A 149 9.74 -20.40 2.19
N ARG A 150 9.53 -21.69 1.94
CA ARG A 150 8.22 -22.19 1.45
C ARG A 150 7.07 -21.82 2.39
N GLY A 151 7.35 -21.73 3.69
CA GLY A 151 6.38 -21.32 4.71
C GLY A 151 5.93 -19.87 4.61
N TYR A 152 6.69 -18.98 3.97
CA TYR A 152 6.33 -17.56 3.78
C TYR A 152 5.00 -17.41 3.02
N ASN A 153 4.88 -18.03 1.85
CA ASN A 153 3.67 -17.93 1.04
C ASN A 153 2.47 -18.58 1.72
N ASN A 154 2.68 -19.74 2.37
CA ASN A 154 1.62 -20.42 3.12
C ASN A 154 1.14 -19.58 4.32
N LEU A 155 2.07 -18.91 5.01
CA LEU A 155 1.76 -18.06 6.15
C LEU A 155 1.01 -16.79 5.71
N ARG A 156 1.45 -16.13 4.62
CA ARG A 156 0.76 -14.99 4.04
C ARG A 156 -0.67 -15.34 3.64
N GLU A 157 -0.86 -16.45 2.95
CA GLU A 157 -2.19 -16.90 2.53
C GLU A 157 -3.08 -17.26 3.72
N ALA A 158 -2.52 -17.93 4.75
CA ALA A 158 -3.24 -18.25 5.97
C ALA A 158 -3.74 -16.99 6.72
N ILE A 159 -2.90 -15.94 6.83
CA ILE A 159 -3.29 -14.68 7.46
C ILE A 159 -4.40 -14.00 6.66
N LEU A 160 -4.28 -13.92 5.34
CA LEU A 160 -5.31 -13.31 4.48
C LEU A 160 -6.65 -14.02 4.58
N GLN A 161 -6.66 -15.35 4.64
CA GLN A 161 -7.90 -16.12 4.78
C GLN A 161 -8.49 -15.99 6.19
N MET A 162 -7.65 -15.95 7.23
CA MET A 162 -8.09 -15.73 8.61
C MET A 162 -8.72 -14.35 8.77
N ALA A 163 -8.16 -13.30 8.18
CA ALA A 163 -8.73 -11.96 8.21
C ALA A 163 -10.11 -11.90 7.52
N LYS A 164 -10.32 -12.66 6.43
CA LYS A 164 -11.62 -12.75 5.75
C LYS A 164 -12.67 -13.55 6.51
N LYS A 165 -12.25 -14.56 7.27
CA LYS A 165 -13.12 -15.46 8.04
C LYS A 165 -12.52 -15.73 9.43
N PRO A 166 -12.67 -14.79 10.41
CA PRO A 166 -11.95 -14.83 11.67
C PRO A 166 -12.20 -16.06 12.56
N ASN A 167 -13.39 -16.64 12.49
CA ASN A 167 -13.81 -17.74 13.37
C ASN A 167 -13.62 -19.13 12.75
N GLN A 168 -12.84 -19.25 11.66
CA GLN A 168 -12.62 -20.57 11.04
C GLN A 168 -11.62 -21.42 11.84
N SER A 169 -11.85 -22.74 11.83
CA SER A 169 -10.93 -23.68 12.46
C SER A 169 -9.62 -23.77 11.68
N ILE A 170 -8.48 -23.48 12.37
CA ILE A 170 -7.16 -23.49 11.74
C ILE A 170 -6.81 -24.86 11.16
N THR A 171 -7.01 -25.93 11.93
CA THR A 171 -6.64 -27.28 11.52
C THR A 171 -7.65 -27.90 10.54
N LYS A 172 -8.94 -27.66 10.77
CA LYS A 172 -10.00 -28.32 9.98
C LYS A 172 -10.37 -27.57 8.69
N GLU A 173 -10.19 -26.25 8.66
CA GLU A 173 -10.63 -25.40 7.53
C GLU A 173 -9.48 -24.65 6.88
N LEU A 174 -8.67 -23.89 7.68
CA LEU A 174 -7.67 -23.00 7.15
C LEU A 174 -6.52 -23.75 6.46
N TYR A 175 -5.88 -24.70 7.14
CA TYR A 175 -4.76 -25.46 6.56
C TYR A 175 -5.17 -26.25 5.32
N PRO A 176 -6.33 -26.94 5.27
CA PRO A 176 -6.80 -27.58 4.04
C PRO A 176 -7.08 -26.60 2.91
N SER A 177 -7.57 -25.40 3.21
CA SER A 177 -7.82 -24.36 2.20
C SER A 177 -6.50 -23.83 1.60
N VAL A 178 -5.52 -23.51 2.45
CA VAL A 178 -4.17 -23.08 2.01
C VAL A 178 -3.47 -24.21 1.23
N ALA A 179 -3.66 -25.44 1.64
CA ALA A 179 -3.10 -26.63 0.98
C ALA A 179 -3.58 -26.76 -0.46
N ARG A 180 -4.87 -26.55 -0.71
CA ARG A 180 -5.44 -26.55 -2.07
C ARG A 180 -4.81 -25.49 -2.98
N ILE A 181 -4.53 -24.29 -2.46
CA ILE A 181 -3.91 -23.20 -3.23
C ILE A 181 -2.43 -23.49 -3.50
N SER A 182 -1.73 -24.04 -2.53
CA SER A 182 -0.27 -24.28 -2.62
C SER A 182 0.13 -25.62 -3.23
N GLY A 183 -0.84 -26.50 -3.55
CA GLY A 183 -0.58 -27.83 -4.06
C GLY A 183 0.07 -28.77 -3.04
N ASN A 184 -0.10 -28.53 -1.73
CA ASN A 184 0.50 -29.30 -0.64
C ASN A 184 -0.57 -30.04 0.18
N SER A 185 -0.15 -30.87 1.13
CA SER A 185 -1.05 -31.39 2.16
C SER A 185 -1.20 -30.41 3.33
N ALA A 186 -2.30 -30.49 4.09
CA ALA A 186 -2.53 -29.65 5.26
C ALA A 186 -1.41 -29.79 6.32
N SER A 187 -0.87 -30.97 6.50
CA SER A 187 0.26 -31.24 7.40
C SER A 187 1.56 -30.61 6.90
N GLN A 188 1.80 -30.57 5.59
CA GLN A 188 2.96 -29.88 5.00
C GLN A 188 2.82 -28.36 5.15
N VAL A 189 1.63 -27.80 4.99
CA VAL A 189 1.35 -26.38 5.23
C VAL A 189 1.64 -26.03 6.68
N GLU A 190 1.07 -26.76 7.65
CA GLU A 190 1.31 -26.54 9.07
C GLU A 190 2.80 -26.58 9.41
N ARG A 191 3.52 -27.62 8.94
CA ARG A 191 4.95 -27.81 9.19
C ARG A 191 5.78 -26.67 8.59
N SER A 192 5.47 -26.23 7.38
CA SER A 192 6.19 -25.13 6.70
C SER A 192 6.00 -23.79 7.42
N ILE A 193 4.78 -23.50 7.88
CA ILE A 193 4.45 -22.30 8.68
C ILE A 193 5.22 -22.35 10.01
N ARG A 194 5.17 -23.49 10.72
CA ARG A 194 5.90 -23.67 11.98
C ARG A 194 7.40 -23.45 11.82
N SER A 195 7.97 -23.97 10.73
CA SER A 195 9.40 -23.80 10.41
C SER A 195 9.74 -22.32 10.14
N ALA A 196 8.91 -21.59 9.38
CA ALA A 196 9.12 -20.18 9.08
C ALA A 196 9.09 -19.32 10.36
N ILE A 197 8.08 -19.50 11.21
CA ILE A 197 7.98 -18.81 12.51
C ILE A 197 9.17 -19.14 13.40
N SER A 198 9.56 -20.42 13.47
CA SER A 198 10.70 -20.85 14.30
C SER A 198 12.03 -20.28 13.83
N SER A 199 12.21 -20.13 12.51
CA SER A 199 13.42 -19.53 11.95
C SER A 199 13.52 -18.06 12.32
N ALA A 200 12.44 -17.29 12.11
CA ALA A 200 12.40 -15.87 12.45
C ALA A 200 12.55 -15.64 13.98
N TRP A 201 11.95 -16.52 14.78
CA TRP A 201 12.07 -16.44 16.24
C TRP A 201 13.51 -16.54 16.74
N LYS A 202 14.37 -17.31 16.09
CA LYS A 202 15.78 -17.49 16.50
C LYS A 202 16.62 -16.23 16.30
N SER A 203 16.28 -15.42 15.29
CA SER A 203 17.00 -14.18 14.92
C SER A 203 16.16 -12.93 15.18
N ARG A 204 15.15 -13.04 16.03
CA ARG A 204 14.18 -11.97 16.27
C ARG A 204 14.79 -10.74 16.95
N ASP A 205 14.23 -9.60 16.67
CA ASP A 205 14.35 -8.40 17.48
C ASP A 205 13.19 -8.36 18.51
N ASP A 206 13.51 -8.42 19.80
CA ASP A 206 12.50 -8.44 20.85
C ASP A 206 11.68 -7.14 20.91
N ALA A 207 12.24 -5.98 20.53
CA ALA A 207 11.51 -4.73 20.48
C ALA A 207 10.45 -4.73 19.36
N VAL A 208 10.78 -5.33 18.21
CA VAL A 208 9.84 -5.49 17.10
C VAL A 208 8.74 -6.50 17.45
N TRP A 209 9.13 -7.67 17.95
CA TRP A 209 8.15 -8.72 18.27
C TRP A 209 7.19 -8.34 19.39
N SER A 210 7.63 -7.54 20.39
CA SER A 210 6.77 -7.07 21.48
C SER A 210 5.64 -6.13 21.03
N GLN A 211 5.76 -5.53 19.86
CA GLN A 211 4.67 -4.72 19.25
C GLN A 211 3.48 -5.58 18.78
N PHE A 212 3.72 -6.88 18.52
CA PHE A 212 2.71 -7.81 18.01
C PHE A 212 2.31 -8.85 19.05
N PHE A 213 3.24 -9.24 19.92
CA PHE A 213 3.04 -10.33 20.90
C PHE A 213 3.40 -9.83 22.30
N GLN A 214 2.41 -9.82 23.19
CA GLN A 214 2.62 -9.35 24.56
C GLN A 214 3.59 -10.27 25.31
N PRO A 215 4.55 -9.71 26.06
CA PRO A 215 5.36 -10.48 26.99
C PRO A 215 4.50 -11.18 28.05
N SER A 216 4.96 -12.32 28.51
CA SER A 216 4.36 -13.00 29.67
C SER A 216 4.51 -12.17 30.95
N ALA A 217 3.83 -12.56 32.05
CA ALA A 217 3.86 -11.85 33.32
C ALA A 217 5.29 -11.64 33.89
N ASN A 218 6.26 -12.42 33.45
CA ASN A 218 7.69 -12.32 33.82
C ASN A 218 8.49 -11.42 32.88
N GLY A 219 7.84 -10.63 31.96
CA GLY A 219 8.49 -9.75 31.02
C GLY A 219 9.19 -10.47 29.84
N ARG A 220 9.07 -11.79 29.72
CA ARG A 220 9.70 -12.55 28.63
C ARG A 220 8.72 -12.82 27.48
N LEU A 221 9.18 -12.57 26.26
CA LEU A 221 8.48 -13.02 25.07
C LEU A 221 8.56 -14.55 24.96
N THR A 222 7.44 -15.18 24.64
CA THR A 222 7.38 -16.62 24.34
C THR A 222 7.06 -16.79 22.85
N ARG A 223 7.67 -17.82 22.24
CA ARG A 223 7.40 -18.10 20.83
C ARG A 223 5.92 -18.42 20.62
N PRO A 224 5.21 -17.66 19.79
CA PRO A 224 3.81 -17.94 19.52
C PRO A 224 3.63 -19.28 18.80
N THR A 225 2.50 -19.93 19.05
CA THR A 225 2.04 -21.05 18.21
C THR A 225 1.63 -20.54 16.82
N ASN A 226 1.54 -21.43 15.83
CA ASN A 226 1.04 -21.06 14.51
C ASN A 226 -0.33 -20.36 14.60
N ALA A 227 -1.22 -20.88 15.44
CA ALA A 227 -2.55 -20.33 15.64
C ALA A 227 -2.51 -18.88 16.15
N VAL A 228 -1.78 -18.66 17.23
CA VAL A 228 -1.63 -17.31 17.82
C VAL A 228 -0.98 -16.34 16.83
N PHE A 229 0.04 -16.79 16.09
CA PHE A 229 0.72 -15.96 15.11
C PHE A 229 -0.23 -15.53 13.98
N ILE A 230 -0.94 -16.48 13.39
CA ILE A 230 -1.88 -16.21 12.27
C ILE A 230 -3.01 -15.31 12.74
N SER A 231 -3.66 -15.62 13.87
CA SER A 231 -4.79 -14.82 14.37
C SER A 231 -4.38 -13.38 14.70
N ARG A 232 -3.26 -13.19 15.42
CA ARG A 232 -2.78 -11.85 15.78
C ARG A 232 -2.48 -10.97 14.56
N LEU A 233 -1.84 -11.52 13.54
CA LEU A 233 -1.56 -10.75 12.32
C LEU A 233 -2.81 -10.54 11.46
N ALA A 234 -3.77 -11.46 11.50
CA ALA A 234 -5.08 -11.27 10.85
C ALA A 234 -5.91 -10.17 11.53
N ASP A 235 -5.93 -10.15 12.88
CA ASP A 235 -6.57 -9.09 13.65
C ASP A 235 -5.93 -7.73 13.36
N ARG A 236 -4.60 -7.66 13.35
CA ARG A 236 -3.87 -6.44 13.02
C ARG A 236 -4.23 -5.93 11.62
N LEU A 237 -4.24 -6.82 10.63
CA LEU A 237 -4.65 -6.48 9.26
C LEU A 237 -6.07 -5.90 9.21
N THR A 238 -7.00 -6.44 9.99
CA THR A 238 -8.38 -5.98 10.04
C THR A 238 -8.49 -4.62 10.73
N LEU A 239 -7.77 -4.40 11.83
CA LEU A 239 -7.75 -3.12 12.55
C LEU A 239 -7.13 -2.01 11.70
N ASP A 240 -6.01 -2.28 11.04
CA ASP A 240 -5.35 -1.32 10.17
C ASP A 240 -6.23 -0.96 8.96
N GLN A 241 -7.08 -1.87 8.47
CA GLN A 241 -8.07 -1.60 7.42
C GLN A 241 -9.27 -0.77 7.91
N LEU A 242 -9.62 -0.87 9.20
CA LEU A 242 -10.73 -0.12 9.81
C LEU A 242 -10.32 1.24 10.35
N GLN A 243 -9.03 1.61 10.27
CA GLN A 243 -8.45 2.85 10.82
C GLN A 243 -8.77 3.06 12.32
N ILE A 244 -8.93 1.99 13.08
CA ILE A 244 -9.16 2.07 14.52
C ILE A 244 -7.81 2.22 15.22
N PRO A 245 -7.51 3.36 15.89
CA PRO A 245 -6.30 3.49 16.69
C PRO A 245 -6.30 2.44 17.81
N LEU A 246 -5.14 1.85 18.04
CA LEU A 246 -4.97 0.93 19.17
C LEU A 246 -5.14 1.68 20.51
N PRO A 247 -5.80 1.07 21.50
CA PRO A 247 -5.90 1.62 22.84
C PRO A 247 -4.56 1.76 23.53
#